data_adf0f7824da0d36444152b3bdd471701
#
_entry.id   adf0f7824da0d36444152b3bdd471701
#
_cell.length_a   1.000
_cell.length_b   1.000
_cell.length_c   1.000
_cell.angle_alpha   90.00
_cell.angle_beta   90.00
_cell.angle_gamma   90.00
#
_symmetry.space_group_name_H-M   'P 1'
#
loop_
_entity.id
_entity.type
_entity.pdbx_description
1 polymer ?
#
loop_
_entity_poly.entity_id
_entity_poly.type
_entity_poly.pdbx_seq_one_letter_code
_entity_poly.pdbx_strand_id
1 'polypeptide(L)'
;MLTRLEMTGNSLDSLNLRGANDAFQKNLLAHIALPSNGISKLTMVDNYGVHHLNLAGNRLTELSMRDTDNMETLDLSGNALSTLNLSYCERLVSARLSDNCLAEIVMPADVTYLDELDIRGNRFRFATLPFEAPDFRGTTYLYADQQPITVGSKGIGMDLSSELYTEGGETAICVLLTDGTLLNAGTDYTVNEGKVRLNDALIGQEVYATLNHPAFPDLTLRTTIMQMAGMPTHLLGEFDVTTSDPATLILRSDISNTDICIDWSGEGFDLQNYTVGDMPTTFEITPQAGRTAKVWSYEEDDHLTVFSIRNVGMSRMDLLTSTMRHPFHARVCASLDFLMFSSVLGCSGCRKEA
;
A
#
# COMPACT_ATOMS: atom_id res chain seq x y z
N MET A 1 -13.61 17.18 41.03
CA MET A 1 -12.56 16.52 40.27
C MET A 1 -13.20 15.79 39.12
N LEU A 2 -12.71 15.93 37.87
CA LEU A 2 -13.35 15.35 36.69
C LEU A 2 -13.05 13.85 36.64
N THR A 3 -14.09 13.01 36.61
CA THR A 3 -13.96 11.54 36.53
C THR A 3 -14.43 10.98 35.18
N ARG A 4 -15.21 11.77 34.44
CA ARG A 4 -15.80 11.40 33.15
C ARG A 4 -15.81 12.60 32.22
N LEU A 5 -15.36 12.41 30.98
CA LEU A 5 -15.38 13.41 29.91
C LEU A 5 -16.16 12.83 28.73
N GLU A 6 -17.27 13.48 28.37
CA GLU A 6 -18.10 13.06 27.24
C GLU A 6 -18.44 14.25 26.36
N MET A 7 -18.17 14.12 25.08
CA MET A 7 -18.53 15.08 24.04
C MET A 7 -18.79 14.33 22.75
N THR A 8 -19.86 14.63 22.05
CA THR A 8 -20.23 13.98 20.80
C THR A 8 -20.63 15.00 19.76
N GLY A 9 -20.20 14.82 18.51
CA GLY A 9 -20.66 15.61 17.37
C GLY A 9 -20.20 17.06 17.37
N ASN A 10 -19.10 17.39 18.04
CA ASN A 10 -18.49 18.71 18.00
C ASN A 10 -17.44 18.78 16.86
N SER A 11 -16.91 19.97 16.60
CA SER A 11 -15.84 20.18 15.63
C SER A 11 -14.48 20.29 16.32
N LEU A 12 -14.18 19.36 17.23
CA LEU A 12 -12.93 19.33 17.97
C LEU A 12 -11.86 18.67 17.07
N ASP A 13 -10.88 19.44 16.62
CA ASP A 13 -9.83 18.96 15.72
C ASP A 13 -8.69 18.26 16.47
N SER A 14 -8.30 18.78 17.63
CA SER A 14 -7.22 18.20 18.44
C SER A 14 -7.51 18.24 19.93
N LEU A 15 -7.00 17.25 20.65
CA LEU A 15 -7.10 17.18 22.11
C LEU A 15 -5.78 16.69 22.71
N ASN A 16 -5.34 17.38 23.77
CA ASN A 16 -4.19 16.99 24.54
C ASN A 16 -4.61 16.68 25.98
N LEU A 17 -4.57 15.43 26.35
CA LEU A 17 -4.88 14.92 27.68
C LEU A 17 -3.59 14.56 28.39
N ARG A 18 -3.23 15.34 29.41
CA ARG A 18 -2.10 15.04 30.29
C ARG A 18 -2.59 14.74 31.67
N GLY A 19 -2.22 13.59 32.19
CA GLY A 19 -2.40 13.27 33.59
C GLY A 19 -1.58 14.20 34.49
N ALA A 20 -2.01 14.36 35.74
CA ALA A 20 -1.20 15.08 36.73
C ALA A 20 0.01 14.21 37.09
N ASN A 21 1.21 14.68 36.76
CA ASN A 21 2.47 14.02 37.10
C ASN A 21 2.83 14.23 38.59
N ASP A 22 1.86 14.06 39.47
CA ASP A 22 2.02 14.17 40.92
C ASP A 22 1.75 12.80 41.53
N ALA A 23 2.78 12.21 42.12
CA ALA A 23 2.72 10.88 42.80
C ALA A 23 1.64 10.78 43.89
N PHE A 24 1.03 11.92 44.28
CA PHE A 24 -0.03 11.99 45.29
C PHE A 24 -1.41 12.35 44.77
N GLN A 25 -1.53 12.84 43.51
CA GLN A 25 -2.83 13.11 42.88
C GLN A 25 -3.21 11.95 41.96
N LYS A 26 -4.05 11.04 42.45
CA LYS A 26 -4.66 10.03 41.60
C LYS A 26 -5.38 10.73 40.44
N ASN A 27 -4.95 10.49 39.22
CA ASN A 27 -5.74 10.88 38.06
C ASN A 27 -7.09 10.15 38.15
N LEU A 28 -8.16 10.90 38.36
CA LEU A 28 -9.49 10.34 38.55
C LEU A 28 -10.29 10.26 37.26
N LEU A 29 -9.73 10.76 36.14
CA LEU A 29 -10.41 10.67 34.85
C LEU A 29 -10.35 9.22 34.38
N ALA A 30 -11.43 8.49 34.59
CA ALA A 30 -11.53 7.07 34.31
C ALA A 30 -12.22 6.77 32.99
N HIS A 31 -13.08 7.66 32.52
CA HIS A 31 -13.89 7.44 31.33
C HIS A 31 -13.81 8.66 30.39
N ILE A 32 -13.44 8.40 29.12
CA ILE A 32 -13.36 9.39 28.05
C ILE A 32 -14.18 8.87 26.88
N ALA A 33 -15.20 9.62 26.46
CA ALA A 33 -16.03 9.29 25.32
C ALA A 33 -16.20 10.55 24.42
N LEU A 34 -15.50 10.53 23.30
CA LEU A 34 -15.43 11.64 22.34
C LEU A 34 -15.72 11.15 20.90
N PRO A 35 -16.77 10.35 20.67
CA PRO A 35 -17.05 9.85 19.34
C PRO A 35 -17.51 10.96 18.39
N SER A 36 -17.21 10.84 17.10
CA SER A 36 -17.70 11.68 16.02
C SER A 36 -17.42 13.19 16.22
N ASN A 37 -16.21 13.55 16.68
CA ASN A 37 -15.82 14.96 16.90
C ASN A 37 -14.92 15.53 15.80
N GLY A 38 -14.37 14.72 14.89
CA GLY A 38 -13.44 15.18 13.87
C GLY A 38 -11.99 15.27 14.35
N ILE A 39 -11.66 14.68 15.51
CA ILE A 39 -10.31 14.71 16.10
C ILE A 39 -9.33 14.02 15.16
N SER A 40 -8.31 14.77 14.71
CA SER A 40 -7.24 14.28 13.86
C SER A 40 -6.01 13.85 14.65
N LYS A 41 -5.80 14.41 15.84
CA LYS A 41 -4.65 14.10 16.70
C LYS A 41 -5.03 14.11 18.18
N LEU A 42 -4.69 13.01 18.86
CA LEU A 42 -4.80 12.87 20.32
C LEU A 42 -3.45 12.43 20.89
N THR A 43 -3.02 13.09 21.95
CA THR A 43 -1.88 12.68 22.76
C THR A 43 -2.37 12.37 24.18
N MET A 44 -2.08 11.16 24.65
CA MET A 44 -2.37 10.72 26.03
C MET A 44 -1.06 10.35 26.72
N VAL A 45 -0.71 11.07 27.77
CA VAL A 45 0.52 10.86 28.57
C VAL A 45 0.16 10.96 30.04
N ASP A 46 0.73 10.10 30.85
CA ASP A 46 0.49 10.02 32.31
C ASP A 46 -1.00 9.83 32.68
N ASN A 47 -1.76 9.09 31.88
CA ASN A 47 -3.19 8.87 32.08
C ASN A 47 -3.52 7.55 32.76
N TYR A 48 -2.81 7.19 33.81
CA TYR A 48 -2.96 5.94 34.57
C TYR A 48 -4.36 5.65 35.10
N GLY A 49 -5.21 6.67 35.19
CA GLY A 49 -6.58 6.55 35.70
C GLY A 49 -7.61 6.18 34.63
N VAL A 50 -7.25 6.20 33.34
CA VAL A 50 -8.20 5.94 32.26
C VAL A 50 -8.39 4.45 32.06
N HIS A 51 -9.63 4.00 32.23
CA HIS A 51 -10.05 2.61 32.01
C HIS A 51 -10.83 2.44 30.70
N HIS A 52 -11.55 3.49 30.27
CA HIS A 52 -12.44 3.44 29.13
C HIS A 52 -12.18 4.64 28.19
N LEU A 53 -11.83 4.35 26.96
CA LEU A 53 -11.58 5.34 25.91
C LEU A 53 -12.40 5.02 24.67
N ASN A 54 -13.31 5.93 24.29
CA ASN A 54 -14.06 5.85 23.04
C ASN A 54 -13.78 7.09 22.18
N LEU A 55 -13.16 6.88 21.02
CA LEU A 55 -12.85 7.88 19.99
C LEU A 55 -13.40 7.45 18.62
N ALA A 56 -14.41 6.62 18.59
CA ALA A 56 -15.00 6.10 17.35
C ALA A 56 -15.47 7.22 16.40
N GLY A 57 -15.31 7.00 15.09
CA GLY A 57 -15.78 7.92 14.05
C GLY A 57 -15.09 9.29 14.04
N ASN A 58 -13.83 9.34 14.40
CA ASN A 58 -12.98 10.53 14.30
C ASN A 58 -12.11 10.51 13.04
N ARG A 59 -11.03 11.29 13.00
CA ARG A 59 -10.09 11.40 11.87
C ARG A 59 -8.66 11.16 12.31
N LEU A 60 -8.46 10.31 13.32
CA LEU A 60 -7.15 10.03 13.87
C LEU A 60 -6.28 9.35 12.80
N THR A 61 -5.13 9.93 12.53
CA THR A 61 -4.06 9.34 11.72
C THR A 61 -2.92 8.83 12.60
N GLU A 62 -2.79 9.40 13.78
CA GLU A 62 -1.81 9.05 14.80
C GLU A 62 -2.48 8.99 16.17
N LEU A 63 -2.08 8.04 16.99
CA LEU A 63 -2.43 7.96 18.40
C LEU A 63 -1.21 7.63 19.22
N SER A 64 -0.85 8.53 20.14
CA SER A 64 0.21 8.31 21.11
C SER A 64 -0.40 8.06 22.48
N MET A 65 -0.22 6.85 23.00
CA MET A 65 -0.66 6.45 24.34
C MET A 65 0.57 6.06 25.17
N ARG A 66 0.68 6.64 26.35
CA ARG A 66 1.68 6.28 27.34
C ARG A 66 1.02 6.16 28.70
N ASP A 67 1.53 5.23 29.51
CA ASP A 67 1.11 5.07 30.88
C ASP A 67 -0.42 4.86 31.00
N THR A 68 -0.96 4.00 30.11
CA THR A 68 -2.38 3.61 30.05
C THR A 68 -2.58 2.16 30.52
N ASP A 69 -1.78 1.72 31.47
CA ASP A 69 -1.72 0.31 31.97
C ASP A 69 -3.06 -0.20 32.52
N ASN A 70 -3.96 0.71 32.90
CA ASN A 70 -5.29 0.38 33.41
C ASN A 70 -6.39 0.43 32.34
N MET A 71 -6.03 0.58 31.06
CA MET A 71 -7.00 0.59 29.97
C MET A 71 -7.70 -0.76 29.86
N GLU A 72 -9.01 -0.77 30.02
CA GLU A 72 -9.86 -1.96 29.92
C GLU A 72 -10.64 -2.00 28.61
N THR A 73 -11.17 -0.87 28.16
CA THR A 73 -11.92 -0.81 26.89
C THR A 73 -11.45 0.33 26.01
N LEU A 74 -11.21 -0.01 24.77
CA LEU A 74 -10.71 0.90 23.73
C LEU A 74 -11.59 0.81 22.48
N ASP A 75 -12.21 1.91 22.07
CA ASP A 75 -12.95 2.01 20.81
C ASP A 75 -12.35 3.11 19.95
N LEU A 76 -11.63 2.71 18.89
CA LEU A 76 -11.02 3.56 17.86
C LEU A 76 -11.63 3.31 16.48
N SER A 77 -12.76 2.63 16.40
CA SER A 77 -13.39 2.27 15.15
C SER A 77 -13.70 3.49 14.26
N GLY A 78 -13.62 3.33 12.94
CA GLY A 78 -13.94 4.40 11.98
C GLY A 78 -12.98 5.61 12.04
N ASN A 79 -11.69 5.36 12.11
CA ASN A 79 -10.63 6.36 12.05
C ASN A 79 -9.71 6.13 10.82
N ALA A 80 -8.56 6.76 10.77
CA ALA A 80 -7.58 6.64 9.68
C ALA A 80 -6.18 6.20 10.20
N LEU A 81 -6.14 5.43 11.28
CA LEU A 81 -4.90 4.95 11.88
C LEU A 81 -4.24 3.92 10.95
N SER A 82 -2.94 4.10 10.68
CA SER A 82 -2.14 3.15 9.89
C SER A 82 -1.31 2.21 10.76
N THR A 83 -0.97 2.63 11.96
CA THR A 83 -0.25 1.85 12.97
C THR A 83 -0.84 2.13 14.35
N LEU A 84 -0.74 1.16 15.26
CA LEU A 84 -1.20 1.30 16.64
C LEU A 84 -0.31 0.51 17.58
N ASN A 85 0.11 1.14 18.67
CA ASN A 85 0.89 0.50 19.72
C ASN A 85 0.07 0.42 21.01
N LEU A 86 -0.34 -0.78 21.38
CA LEU A 86 -1.08 -1.11 22.60
C LEU A 86 -0.20 -1.76 23.68
N SER A 87 1.12 -1.77 23.53
CA SER A 87 2.04 -2.45 24.47
C SER A 87 1.91 -1.99 25.93
N TYR A 88 1.35 -0.82 26.16
CA TYR A 88 1.08 -0.28 27.50
C TYR A 88 -0.29 -0.69 28.08
N CYS A 89 -1.16 -1.33 27.30
CA CYS A 89 -2.54 -1.63 27.68
C CYS A 89 -2.66 -3.06 28.25
N GLU A 90 -1.91 -3.42 29.28
CA GLU A 90 -1.82 -4.78 29.82
C GLU A 90 -3.12 -5.32 30.43
N ARG A 91 -4.11 -4.46 30.69
CA ARG A 91 -5.43 -4.84 31.24
C ARG A 91 -6.55 -4.78 30.22
N LEU A 92 -6.21 -4.72 28.94
CA LEU A 92 -7.19 -4.59 27.88
C LEU A 92 -8.12 -5.80 27.84
N VAL A 93 -9.41 -5.54 27.92
CA VAL A 93 -10.49 -6.53 27.86
C VAL A 93 -11.18 -6.47 26.50
N SER A 94 -11.42 -5.27 25.97
CA SER A 94 -12.07 -5.08 24.67
C SER A 94 -11.35 -4.02 23.87
N ALA A 95 -10.99 -4.35 22.61
CA ALA A 95 -10.43 -3.46 21.63
C ALA A 95 -11.27 -3.48 20.34
N ARG A 96 -11.92 -2.35 20.01
CA ARG A 96 -12.64 -2.14 18.75
C ARG A 96 -11.86 -1.18 17.88
N LEU A 97 -11.27 -1.72 16.83
CA LEU A 97 -10.32 -1.05 15.94
C LEU A 97 -10.77 -1.13 14.47
N SER A 98 -12.01 -1.55 14.25
CA SER A 98 -12.54 -1.75 12.89
C SER A 98 -12.55 -0.46 12.07
N ASP A 99 -12.55 -0.61 10.74
CA ASP A 99 -12.65 0.50 9.79
C ASP A 99 -11.56 1.58 9.98
N ASN A 100 -10.30 1.12 10.01
CA ASN A 100 -9.09 1.93 9.99
C ASN A 100 -8.21 1.57 8.78
N CYS A 101 -6.94 1.98 8.81
CA CYS A 101 -5.93 1.65 7.81
C CYS A 101 -4.79 0.80 8.40
N LEU A 102 -5.04 0.09 9.51
CA LEU A 102 -4.02 -0.67 10.23
C LEU A 102 -3.50 -1.83 9.37
N ALA A 103 -2.20 -1.87 9.14
CA ALA A 103 -1.52 -2.99 8.52
C ALA A 103 -0.80 -3.88 9.56
N GLU A 104 -0.49 -3.28 10.71
CA GLU A 104 0.13 -3.95 11.84
C GLU A 104 -0.35 -3.33 13.16
N ILE A 105 -0.20 -4.08 14.25
CA ILE A 105 -0.54 -3.64 15.61
C ILE A 105 0.46 -4.26 16.59
N VAL A 106 0.94 -3.45 17.54
CA VAL A 106 1.75 -3.95 18.64
C VAL A 106 0.82 -4.26 19.81
N MET A 107 0.64 -5.55 20.11
CA MET A 107 -0.18 -6.00 21.22
C MET A 107 0.56 -5.92 22.55
N PRO A 108 -0.14 -5.87 23.71
CA PRO A 108 0.48 -6.06 25.03
C PRO A 108 1.19 -7.41 25.12
N ALA A 109 2.24 -7.49 25.94
CA ALA A 109 2.96 -8.75 26.17
C ALA A 109 2.08 -9.80 26.87
N ASP A 110 1.16 -9.35 27.73
CA ASP A 110 0.14 -10.19 28.36
C ASP A 110 -1.25 -9.81 27.84
N VAL A 111 -1.93 -10.74 27.22
CA VAL A 111 -3.28 -10.59 26.65
C VAL A 111 -4.29 -11.49 27.36
N THR A 112 -3.99 -11.94 28.59
CA THR A 112 -4.84 -12.86 29.36
C THR A 112 -6.25 -12.31 29.59
N TYR A 113 -6.41 -11.00 29.66
CA TYR A 113 -7.69 -10.34 29.89
C TYR A 113 -8.44 -10.02 28.60
N LEU A 114 -7.80 -10.11 27.43
CA LEU A 114 -8.39 -9.71 26.15
C LEU A 114 -9.48 -10.71 25.73
N ASP A 115 -10.73 -10.28 25.82
CA ASP A 115 -11.91 -11.07 25.53
C ASP A 115 -12.52 -10.73 24.16
N GLU A 116 -12.43 -9.46 23.75
CA GLU A 116 -12.96 -8.95 22.48
C GLU A 116 -11.87 -8.20 21.69
N LEU A 117 -11.63 -8.62 20.43
CA LEU A 117 -10.79 -7.90 19.47
C LEU A 117 -11.51 -7.80 18.14
N ASP A 118 -11.85 -6.58 17.70
CA ASP A 118 -12.44 -6.30 16.40
C ASP A 118 -11.47 -5.46 15.56
N ILE A 119 -10.90 -6.07 14.52
CA ILE A 119 -9.94 -5.47 13.60
C ILE A 119 -10.41 -5.51 12.13
N ARG A 120 -11.69 -5.73 11.90
CA ARG A 120 -12.29 -5.75 10.55
C ARG A 120 -12.10 -4.44 9.81
N GLY A 121 -12.18 -4.45 8.49
CA GLY A 121 -12.12 -3.23 7.66
C GLY A 121 -10.75 -2.56 7.63
N ASN A 122 -9.70 -3.24 8.07
CA ASN A 122 -8.32 -2.75 8.08
C ASN A 122 -7.50 -3.30 6.88
N ARG A 123 -6.18 -3.23 6.96
CA ARG A 123 -5.24 -3.69 5.93
C ARG A 123 -4.38 -4.86 6.37
N PHE A 124 -4.82 -5.60 7.40
CA PHE A 124 -4.09 -6.77 7.84
C PHE A 124 -3.98 -7.81 6.72
N ARG A 125 -2.88 -8.56 6.76
CA ARG A 125 -2.63 -9.71 5.91
C ARG A 125 -2.42 -10.93 6.82
N PHE A 126 -2.41 -12.15 6.28
CA PHE A 126 -2.21 -13.34 7.11
C PHE A 126 -0.97 -13.25 8.00
N ALA A 127 0.13 -12.71 7.47
CA ALA A 127 1.39 -12.54 8.22
C ALA A 127 1.38 -11.42 9.26
N THR A 128 0.40 -10.51 9.24
CA THR A 128 0.36 -9.34 10.13
C THR A 128 -0.82 -9.34 11.09
N LEU A 129 -1.71 -10.33 11.00
CA LEU A 129 -2.75 -10.53 12.00
C LEU A 129 -2.11 -10.84 13.36
N PRO A 130 -2.60 -10.24 14.46
CA PRO A 130 -1.97 -10.37 15.77
C PRO A 130 -2.07 -11.79 16.38
N PHE A 131 -3.04 -12.59 15.93
CA PHE A 131 -3.25 -13.97 16.37
C PHE A 131 -3.74 -14.83 15.23
N GLU A 132 -3.32 -16.09 15.16
CA GLU A 132 -4.07 -17.11 14.43
C GLU A 132 -5.41 -17.37 15.14
N ALA A 133 -6.46 -17.67 14.36
CA ALA A 133 -7.80 -17.85 14.94
C ALA A 133 -7.86 -18.89 16.07
N PRO A 134 -7.17 -20.06 15.99
CA PRO A 134 -7.15 -21.04 17.07
C PRO A 134 -6.41 -20.59 18.33
N ASP A 135 -5.54 -19.61 18.24
CA ASP A 135 -4.69 -19.15 19.35
C ASP A 135 -5.32 -18.03 20.16
N PHE A 136 -6.33 -17.37 19.63
CA PHE A 136 -7.05 -16.35 20.38
C PHE A 136 -7.86 -16.98 21.52
N ARG A 137 -7.62 -16.52 22.75
CA ARG A 137 -8.23 -17.08 23.98
C ARG A 137 -9.49 -16.36 24.44
N GLY A 138 -9.79 -15.18 23.88
CA GLY A 138 -11.02 -14.43 24.13
C GLY A 138 -12.25 -15.05 23.46
N THR A 139 -13.42 -14.48 23.73
CA THR A 139 -14.70 -14.97 23.17
C THR A 139 -15.00 -14.41 21.80
N THR A 140 -14.44 -13.25 21.43
CA THR A 140 -14.77 -12.55 20.20
C THR A 140 -13.54 -12.05 19.48
N TYR A 141 -13.17 -12.71 18.35
CA TYR A 141 -12.11 -12.26 17.46
C TYR A 141 -12.69 -12.02 16.07
N LEU A 142 -12.85 -10.74 15.69
CA LEU A 142 -13.41 -10.31 14.42
C LEU A 142 -12.29 -9.75 13.55
N TYR A 143 -11.80 -10.54 12.62
CA TYR A 143 -10.65 -10.24 11.74
C TYR A 143 -10.99 -10.33 10.24
N ALA A 144 -12.19 -10.74 9.87
CA ALA A 144 -12.63 -10.83 8.48
C ALA A 144 -12.79 -9.45 7.82
N ASP A 145 -13.09 -9.44 6.53
CA ASP A 145 -13.39 -8.23 5.73
C ASP A 145 -12.28 -7.17 5.74
N GLN A 146 -11.02 -7.63 5.53
CA GLN A 146 -9.90 -6.72 5.37
C GLN A 146 -9.97 -5.96 4.04
N GLN A 147 -9.37 -4.76 4.00
CA GLN A 147 -9.29 -3.95 2.76
C GLN A 147 -8.56 -4.72 1.66
N PRO A 148 -8.97 -4.54 0.38
CA PRO A 148 -8.35 -5.26 -0.72
C PRO A 148 -6.84 -5.05 -0.82
N ILE A 149 -6.15 -6.10 -1.30
CA ILE A 149 -4.74 -6.03 -1.70
C ILE A 149 -4.68 -5.22 -3.00
N THR A 150 -3.92 -4.15 -3.01
CA THR A 150 -3.72 -3.37 -4.23
C THR A 150 -2.76 -4.09 -5.17
N VAL A 151 -3.23 -4.40 -6.37
CA VAL A 151 -2.41 -4.92 -7.49
C VAL A 151 -2.39 -3.91 -8.63
N GLY A 152 -1.50 -4.08 -9.59
CA GLY A 152 -1.48 -3.27 -10.81
C GLY A 152 -2.85 -3.28 -11.49
N SER A 153 -3.31 -2.13 -11.96
CA SER A 153 -4.63 -2.00 -12.60
C SER A 153 -4.71 -2.70 -13.96
N LYS A 154 -3.56 -2.98 -14.57
CA LYS A 154 -3.40 -3.62 -15.87
C LYS A 154 -2.12 -4.44 -15.91
N GLY A 155 -2.17 -5.64 -16.49
CA GLY A 155 -1.01 -6.53 -16.55
C GLY A 155 -1.32 -7.91 -17.12
N ILE A 156 -0.29 -8.74 -17.21
CA ILE A 156 -0.41 -10.15 -17.61
C ILE A 156 -0.77 -11.07 -16.43
N GLY A 157 -0.91 -10.52 -15.24
CA GLY A 157 -1.19 -11.24 -14.00
C GLY A 157 -0.94 -10.39 -12.77
N MET A 158 -0.81 -11.02 -11.63
CA MET A 158 -0.65 -10.37 -10.32
C MET A 158 0.53 -10.96 -9.57
N ASP A 159 1.35 -10.13 -8.95
CA ASP A 159 2.40 -10.56 -8.01
C ASP A 159 1.82 -10.53 -6.58
N LEU A 160 1.51 -11.69 -6.04
CA LEU A 160 1.00 -11.91 -4.69
C LEU A 160 2.01 -12.66 -3.81
N SER A 161 3.30 -12.64 -4.20
CA SER A 161 4.37 -13.36 -3.48
C SER A 161 4.55 -12.87 -2.04
N SER A 162 4.30 -11.57 -1.78
CA SER A 162 4.33 -10.98 -0.44
C SER A 162 3.15 -11.39 0.45
N GLU A 163 2.10 -11.95 -0.13
CA GLU A 163 0.87 -12.33 0.56
C GLU A 163 0.85 -13.81 0.98
N LEU A 164 1.90 -14.56 0.61
CA LEU A 164 2.00 -15.96 0.99
C LEU A 164 2.30 -16.10 2.49
N TYR A 165 1.53 -16.95 3.14
CA TYR A 165 1.70 -17.30 4.54
C TYR A 165 1.73 -18.84 4.66
N THR A 166 2.66 -19.38 5.42
CA THR A 166 2.91 -20.83 5.48
C THR A 166 2.80 -21.42 6.89
N GLU A 167 2.66 -20.59 7.92
CA GLU A 167 2.41 -21.09 9.27
C GLU A 167 0.97 -21.58 9.38
N GLY A 168 0.76 -22.76 9.91
CA GLY A 168 -0.58 -23.36 10.02
C GLY A 168 -1.20 -23.86 8.71
N GLY A 169 -0.46 -23.81 7.58
CA GLY A 169 -0.91 -24.26 6.26
C GLY A 169 -0.32 -23.45 5.11
N GLU A 170 -0.89 -23.58 3.94
CA GLU A 170 -0.49 -22.83 2.74
C GLU A 170 -1.60 -21.88 2.30
N THR A 171 -1.22 -20.69 1.82
CA THR A 171 -2.15 -19.74 1.20
C THR A 171 -2.67 -20.28 -0.13
N ALA A 172 -3.96 -20.46 -0.22
CA ALA A 172 -4.64 -20.83 -1.46
C ALA A 172 -5.06 -19.58 -2.24
N ILE A 173 -4.68 -19.52 -3.53
CA ILE A 173 -4.99 -18.40 -4.44
C ILE A 173 -6.00 -18.89 -5.48
N CYS A 174 -7.13 -18.20 -5.62
CA CYS A 174 -8.12 -18.40 -6.67
C CYS A 174 -8.30 -17.11 -7.46
N VAL A 175 -8.50 -17.23 -8.78
CA VAL A 175 -8.75 -16.08 -9.66
C VAL A 175 -10.16 -16.14 -10.22
N LEU A 176 -10.83 -15.00 -10.23
CA LEU A 176 -12.21 -14.86 -10.67
C LEU A 176 -12.36 -13.70 -11.66
N LEU A 177 -13.32 -13.81 -12.57
CA LEU A 177 -13.84 -12.68 -13.31
C LEU A 177 -14.68 -11.78 -12.41
N THR A 178 -14.93 -10.56 -12.83
CA THR A 178 -15.72 -9.58 -12.04
C THR A 178 -17.19 -9.99 -11.86
N ASP A 179 -17.72 -10.87 -12.68
CA ASP A 179 -19.05 -11.46 -12.52
C ASP A 179 -19.09 -12.61 -11.48
N GLY A 180 -17.95 -12.97 -10.89
CA GLY A 180 -17.81 -14.05 -9.91
C GLY A 180 -17.51 -15.42 -10.52
N THR A 181 -17.31 -15.53 -11.83
CA THR A 181 -16.92 -16.79 -12.48
C THR A 181 -15.51 -17.19 -12.05
N LEU A 182 -15.39 -18.37 -11.44
CA LEU A 182 -14.10 -18.94 -11.03
C LEU A 182 -13.33 -19.43 -12.25
N LEU A 183 -12.08 -18.99 -12.39
CA LEU A 183 -11.16 -19.45 -13.42
C LEU A 183 -10.46 -20.74 -13.00
N ASN A 184 -10.03 -21.55 -13.99
CA ASN A 184 -9.43 -22.86 -13.76
C ASN A 184 -7.90 -22.72 -13.68
N ALA A 185 -7.32 -23.11 -12.55
CA ALA A 185 -5.87 -23.21 -12.41
C ALA A 185 -5.29 -24.25 -13.38
N GLY A 186 -4.17 -23.92 -14.00
CA GLY A 186 -3.48 -24.73 -15.01
C GLY A 186 -3.97 -24.53 -16.44
N THR A 187 -5.18 -23.99 -16.67
CA THR A 187 -5.70 -23.65 -18.02
C THR A 187 -5.87 -22.15 -18.22
N ASP A 188 -6.58 -21.48 -17.32
CA ASP A 188 -6.87 -20.05 -17.43
C ASP A 188 -5.79 -19.20 -16.76
N TYR A 189 -5.16 -19.74 -15.74
CA TYR A 189 -4.01 -19.12 -15.07
C TYR A 189 -3.07 -20.16 -14.45
N THR A 190 -1.85 -19.73 -14.14
CA THR A 190 -0.87 -20.49 -13.35
C THR A 190 -0.43 -19.67 -12.15
N VAL A 191 -0.03 -20.35 -11.07
CA VAL A 191 0.57 -19.73 -9.89
C VAL A 191 1.94 -20.36 -9.65
N ASN A 192 2.96 -19.52 -9.53
CA ASN A 192 4.29 -19.95 -9.15
C ASN A 192 4.86 -18.98 -8.11
N GLU A 193 5.13 -19.48 -6.89
CA GLU A 193 5.65 -18.68 -5.78
C GLU A 193 4.84 -17.39 -5.53
N GLY A 194 3.49 -17.49 -5.60
CA GLY A 194 2.58 -16.36 -5.42
C GLY A 194 2.41 -15.46 -6.65
N LYS A 195 3.17 -15.66 -7.72
CA LYS A 195 2.99 -14.94 -8.98
C LYS A 195 1.94 -15.64 -9.83
N VAL A 196 0.82 -14.96 -10.01
CA VAL A 196 -0.31 -15.39 -10.85
C VAL A 196 -0.06 -14.88 -12.28
N ARG A 197 -0.02 -15.78 -13.26
CA ARG A 197 0.03 -15.44 -14.69
C ARG A 197 -1.22 -15.91 -15.37
N LEU A 198 -1.88 -15.02 -16.10
CA LEU A 198 -3.12 -15.29 -16.83
C LEU A 198 -2.81 -15.77 -18.25
N ASN A 199 -3.70 -16.60 -18.80
CA ASN A 199 -3.64 -17.03 -20.18
C ASN A 199 -4.07 -15.90 -21.13
N ASP A 200 -3.41 -15.78 -22.29
CA ASP A 200 -3.67 -14.72 -23.29
C ASP A 200 -5.14 -14.73 -23.81
N ALA A 201 -5.85 -15.85 -23.69
CA ALA A 201 -7.28 -15.92 -24.00
C ALA A 201 -8.14 -14.98 -23.12
N LEU A 202 -7.60 -14.49 -22.00
CA LEU A 202 -8.27 -13.56 -21.09
C LEU A 202 -7.92 -12.10 -21.34
N ILE A 203 -7.16 -11.77 -22.39
CA ILE A 203 -6.84 -10.37 -22.74
C ILE A 203 -8.13 -9.55 -22.86
N GLY A 204 -8.16 -8.40 -22.18
CA GLY A 204 -9.31 -7.51 -22.11
C GLY A 204 -10.31 -7.83 -20.98
N GLN A 205 -10.21 -9.01 -20.35
CA GLN A 205 -11.04 -9.36 -19.19
C GLN A 205 -10.56 -8.66 -17.92
N GLU A 206 -11.51 -8.38 -17.05
CA GLU A 206 -11.27 -7.86 -15.71
C GLU A 206 -11.34 -9.01 -14.70
N VAL A 207 -10.29 -9.13 -13.89
CA VAL A 207 -10.13 -10.21 -12.92
C VAL A 207 -9.75 -9.68 -11.55
N TYR A 208 -9.96 -10.50 -10.54
CA TYR A 208 -9.42 -10.31 -9.20
C TYR A 208 -9.02 -11.67 -8.61
N ALA A 209 -8.14 -11.65 -7.62
CA ALA A 209 -7.80 -12.86 -6.88
C ALA A 209 -8.42 -12.84 -5.48
N THR A 210 -8.70 -14.03 -4.96
CA THR A 210 -9.02 -14.28 -3.56
C THR A 210 -7.96 -15.17 -2.95
N LEU A 211 -7.60 -14.89 -1.69
CA LEU A 211 -6.63 -15.65 -0.93
C LEU A 211 -7.30 -16.15 0.35
N ASN A 212 -7.15 -17.44 0.63
CA ASN A 212 -7.66 -18.09 1.83
C ASN A 212 -6.53 -18.83 2.53
N HIS A 213 -6.61 -18.94 3.87
CA HIS A 213 -5.60 -19.63 4.65
C HIS A 213 -6.24 -20.41 5.81
N PRO A 214 -5.81 -21.67 6.09
CA PRO A 214 -6.44 -22.51 7.12
C PRO A 214 -6.36 -21.94 8.54
N ALA A 215 -5.30 -21.19 8.88
CA ALA A 215 -5.17 -20.53 10.19
C ALA A 215 -6.19 -19.40 10.41
N PHE A 216 -6.85 -18.93 9.34
CA PHE A 216 -7.81 -17.82 9.35
C PHE A 216 -9.07 -18.19 8.54
N PRO A 217 -9.87 -19.16 9.01
CA PRO A 217 -10.95 -19.76 8.21
C PRO A 217 -12.07 -18.77 7.83
N ASP A 218 -12.27 -17.71 8.60
CA ASP A 218 -13.29 -16.70 8.35
C ASP A 218 -12.81 -15.55 7.46
N LEU A 219 -11.50 -15.51 7.09
CA LEU A 219 -10.92 -14.45 6.30
C LEU A 219 -10.69 -14.89 4.86
N THR A 220 -11.30 -14.18 3.93
CA THR A 220 -10.94 -14.19 2.52
C THR A 220 -10.35 -12.84 2.15
N LEU A 221 -9.05 -12.78 1.92
CA LEU A 221 -8.42 -11.59 1.34
C LEU A 221 -8.78 -11.51 -0.14
N ARG A 222 -8.95 -10.29 -0.65
CA ARG A 222 -9.27 -10.03 -2.05
C ARG A 222 -8.35 -8.97 -2.62
N THR A 223 -7.98 -9.09 -3.90
CA THR A 223 -7.26 -8.03 -4.60
C THR A 223 -8.20 -6.95 -5.13
N THR A 224 -7.66 -5.79 -5.48
CA THR A 224 -8.32 -4.87 -6.40
C THR A 224 -8.52 -5.54 -7.76
N ILE A 225 -9.43 -4.99 -8.59
CA ILE A 225 -9.66 -5.47 -9.95
C ILE A 225 -8.47 -5.06 -10.82
N MET A 226 -8.05 -5.98 -11.69
CA MET A 226 -7.01 -5.80 -12.69
C MET A 226 -7.57 -6.15 -14.08
N GLN A 227 -7.26 -5.36 -15.11
CA GLN A 227 -7.53 -5.70 -16.48
C GLN A 227 -6.37 -6.52 -17.07
N MET A 228 -6.68 -7.70 -17.61
CA MET A 228 -5.68 -8.49 -18.34
C MET A 228 -5.26 -7.79 -19.63
N ALA A 229 -3.95 -7.62 -19.82
CA ALA A 229 -3.36 -7.00 -21.01
C ALA A 229 -2.29 -7.92 -21.63
N GLY A 230 -2.17 -7.86 -22.94
CA GLY A 230 -1.01 -8.43 -23.64
C GLY A 230 0.27 -7.65 -23.33
N MET A 231 1.41 -8.33 -23.28
CA MET A 231 2.70 -7.65 -23.19
C MET A 231 2.98 -6.89 -24.51
N PRO A 232 3.48 -5.65 -24.41
CA PRO A 232 4.04 -4.97 -25.57
C PRO A 232 5.25 -5.74 -26.11
N THR A 233 5.57 -5.58 -27.38
CA THR A 233 6.54 -6.45 -28.07
C THR A 233 7.94 -5.85 -28.19
N HIS A 234 8.07 -4.51 -28.17
CA HIS A 234 9.32 -3.81 -28.41
C HIS A 234 9.84 -3.12 -27.15
N LEU A 235 10.88 -3.72 -26.54
CA LEU A 235 11.56 -3.13 -25.39
C LEU A 235 12.41 -1.94 -25.85
N LEU A 236 12.15 -0.76 -25.30
CA LEU A 236 12.90 0.48 -25.56
C LEU A 236 14.02 0.70 -24.54
N GLY A 237 13.84 0.22 -23.30
CA GLY A 237 14.83 0.37 -22.24
C GLY A 237 14.33 -0.08 -20.88
N GLU A 238 15.23 -0.02 -19.91
CA GLU A 238 14.92 -0.34 -18.50
C GLU A 238 15.66 0.61 -17.56
N PHE A 239 15.12 0.81 -16.36
CA PHE A 239 15.72 1.64 -15.31
C PHE A 239 15.35 1.16 -13.91
N ASP A 240 16.30 1.29 -12.98
CA ASP A 240 16.09 0.90 -11.59
C ASP A 240 15.46 2.06 -10.81
N VAL A 241 14.41 1.77 -10.05
CA VAL A 241 13.69 2.71 -9.19
C VAL A 241 14.15 2.54 -7.75
N THR A 242 14.62 3.61 -7.11
CA THR A 242 15.13 3.53 -5.72
C THR A 242 14.24 4.20 -4.68
N THR A 243 13.25 5.01 -5.11
CA THR A 243 12.28 5.66 -4.21
C THR A 243 10.86 5.47 -4.70
N SER A 244 9.90 5.54 -3.77
CA SER A 244 8.46 5.51 -4.06
C SER A 244 7.81 6.89 -3.92
N ASP A 245 8.60 7.95 -3.96
CA ASP A 245 8.09 9.32 -3.90
C ASP A 245 7.35 9.69 -5.19
N PRO A 246 6.35 10.58 -5.13
CA PRO A 246 5.70 11.13 -6.31
C PRO A 246 6.71 11.77 -7.25
N ALA A 247 6.60 11.44 -8.53
CA ALA A 247 7.54 11.83 -9.56
C ALA A 247 6.85 12.33 -10.82
N THR A 248 7.59 13.01 -11.67
CA THR A 248 7.09 13.56 -12.92
C THR A 248 7.76 12.86 -14.09
N LEU A 249 6.97 12.26 -14.97
CA LEU A 249 7.38 11.63 -16.22
C LEU A 249 7.02 12.57 -17.39
N ILE A 250 7.98 12.85 -18.29
CA ILE A 250 7.77 13.63 -19.50
C ILE A 250 8.16 12.78 -20.70
N LEU A 251 7.20 12.54 -21.58
CA LEU A 251 7.37 11.76 -22.79
C LEU A 251 7.04 12.58 -24.03
N ARG A 252 7.69 12.27 -25.15
CA ARG A 252 7.39 12.81 -26.48
C ARG A 252 7.72 11.78 -27.55
N SER A 253 6.89 11.69 -28.57
CA SER A 253 7.15 10.97 -29.81
C SER A 253 7.27 11.97 -30.99
N ASP A 254 7.82 11.54 -32.10
CA ASP A 254 7.73 12.24 -33.40
C ASP A 254 6.48 11.83 -34.17
N ILE A 255 5.74 10.85 -33.69
CA ILE A 255 4.48 10.36 -34.26
C ILE A 255 3.33 10.73 -33.34
N SER A 256 2.23 11.23 -33.88
CA SER A 256 1.01 11.53 -33.11
C SER A 256 0.32 10.24 -32.66
N ASN A 257 -0.16 10.21 -31.39
CA ASN A 257 -0.86 9.10 -30.78
C ASN A 257 -0.03 7.81 -30.66
N THR A 258 1.26 7.95 -30.34
CA THR A 258 2.13 6.83 -30.01
C THR A 258 1.80 6.31 -28.60
N ASP A 259 1.57 5.01 -28.44
CA ASP A 259 1.33 4.37 -27.15
C ASP A 259 2.63 3.79 -26.61
N ILE A 260 3.13 4.37 -25.53
CA ILE A 260 4.28 3.89 -24.75
C ILE A 260 3.75 3.20 -23.50
N CYS A 261 4.23 2.01 -23.25
CA CYS A 261 3.92 1.25 -22.03
C CYS A 261 5.12 1.25 -21.09
N ILE A 262 4.91 1.60 -19.83
CA ILE A 262 5.89 1.41 -18.78
C ILE A 262 5.38 0.29 -17.88
N ASP A 263 6.18 -0.78 -17.81
CA ASP A 263 6.00 -1.86 -16.85
C ASP A 263 6.77 -1.53 -15.57
N TRP A 264 6.06 -1.03 -14.58
CA TRP A 264 6.64 -0.64 -13.30
C TRP A 264 7.08 -1.83 -12.44
N SER A 265 6.52 -3.01 -12.70
CA SER A 265 6.93 -4.25 -12.03
C SER A 265 8.20 -4.88 -12.61
N GLY A 266 8.50 -4.58 -13.87
CA GLY A 266 9.54 -5.23 -14.66
C GLY A 266 9.23 -6.65 -15.13
N GLU A 267 8.09 -7.22 -14.67
CA GLU A 267 7.67 -8.60 -14.96
C GLU A 267 6.27 -8.67 -15.64
N GLY A 268 5.67 -7.52 -15.98
CA GLY A 268 4.37 -7.42 -16.65
C GLY A 268 3.17 -7.35 -15.70
N PHE A 269 3.38 -7.22 -14.40
CA PHE A 269 2.29 -7.17 -13.41
C PHE A 269 1.73 -5.77 -13.15
N ASP A 270 2.38 -4.72 -13.66
CA ASP A 270 1.92 -3.33 -13.56
C ASP A 270 2.25 -2.56 -14.84
N LEU A 271 1.38 -2.68 -15.84
CA LEU A 271 1.51 -2.05 -17.15
C LEU A 271 0.71 -0.75 -17.19
N GLN A 272 1.38 0.37 -17.40
CA GLN A 272 0.74 1.67 -17.56
C GLN A 272 1.02 2.24 -18.95
N ASN A 273 -0.05 2.58 -19.68
CA ASN A 273 0.05 3.13 -21.02
C ASN A 273 -0.01 4.66 -21.00
N TYR A 274 0.84 5.26 -21.82
CA TYR A 274 0.98 6.70 -22.00
C TYR A 274 0.87 7.01 -23.48
N THR A 275 -0.23 7.65 -23.90
CA THR A 275 -0.39 8.12 -25.27
C THR A 275 0.30 9.47 -25.41
N VAL A 276 1.26 9.55 -26.31
CA VAL A 276 2.12 10.71 -26.53
C VAL A 276 2.09 11.16 -28.01
N GLY A 277 2.49 12.38 -28.24
CA GLY A 277 2.56 12.97 -29.58
C GLY A 277 3.83 13.79 -29.80
N ASP A 278 3.80 14.66 -30.77
CA ASP A 278 4.91 15.52 -31.19
C ASP A 278 5.24 16.67 -30.22
N MET A 279 4.42 16.86 -29.19
CA MET A 279 4.67 17.76 -28.08
C MET A 279 4.98 16.99 -26.78
N PRO A 280 5.90 17.50 -25.93
CA PRO A 280 6.17 16.88 -24.64
C PRO A 280 4.91 16.83 -23.76
N THR A 281 4.53 15.65 -23.31
CA THR A 281 3.40 15.42 -22.40
C THR A 281 3.93 15.05 -21.03
N THR A 282 3.35 15.64 -20.00
CA THR A 282 3.76 15.45 -18.60
C THR A 282 2.74 14.58 -17.87
N PHE A 283 3.23 13.59 -17.14
CA PHE A 283 2.44 12.67 -16.32
C PHE A 283 2.97 12.68 -14.89
N GLU A 284 2.06 12.72 -13.92
CA GLU A 284 2.39 12.46 -12.51
C GLU A 284 2.33 10.96 -12.24
N ILE A 285 3.38 10.43 -11.63
CA ILE A 285 3.56 9.01 -11.38
C ILE A 285 3.97 8.76 -9.92
N THR A 286 3.69 7.56 -9.41
CA THR A 286 4.18 7.10 -8.12
C THR A 286 4.83 5.74 -8.33
N PRO A 287 6.16 5.69 -8.56
CA PRO A 287 6.87 4.45 -8.83
C PRO A 287 7.02 3.59 -7.57
N GLN A 288 7.37 2.33 -7.75
CA GLN A 288 7.68 1.42 -6.63
C GLN A 288 9.19 1.25 -6.50
N ALA A 289 9.74 1.60 -5.31
CA ALA A 289 11.16 1.41 -5.01
C ALA A 289 11.59 -0.07 -5.05
N GLY A 290 12.84 -0.30 -5.42
CA GLY A 290 13.44 -1.63 -5.46
C GLY A 290 13.05 -2.48 -6.66
N ARG A 291 12.41 -1.88 -7.69
CA ARG A 291 12.02 -2.54 -8.94
C ARG A 291 12.84 -2.00 -10.11
N THR A 292 13.01 -2.83 -11.13
CA THR A 292 13.52 -2.40 -12.44
C THR A 292 12.34 -2.21 -13.38
N ALA A 293 11.97 -0.99 -13.65
CA ALA A 293 10.91 -0.66 -14.60
C ALA A 293 11.39 -0.83 -16.05
N LYS A 294 10.49 -1.24 -16.94
CA LYS A 294 10.78 -1.43 -18.35
C LYS A 294 9.90 -0.56 -19.22
N VAL A 295 10.47 0.04 -20.26
CA VAL A 295 9.78 0.91 -21.21
C VAL A 295 9.61 0.14 -22.52
N TRP A 296 8.37 0.08 -23.01
CA TRP A 296 7.99 -0.69 -24.18
C TRP A 296 7.19 0.15 -25.17
N SER A 297 7.20 -0.27 -26.44
CA SER A 297 6.23 0.15 -27.46
C SER A 297 5.45 -1.05 -27.99
N TYR A 298 4.28 -0.78 -28.58
CA TYR A 298 3.45 -1.82 -29.19
C TYR A 298 3.81 -2.06 -30.64
N GLU A 299 4.31 -1.05 -31.33
CA GLU A 299 4.66 -1.08 -32.74
C GLU A 299 6.17 -0.87 -32.93
N GLU A 300 6.75 -1.50 -33.95
CA GLU A 300 8.18 -1.39 -34.26
C GLU A 300 8.59 0.03 -34.66
N ASP A 301 7.66 0.75 -35.28
CA ASP A 301 7.88 2.12 -35.76
C ASP A 301 7.51 3.22 -34.75
N ASP A 302 7.08 2.83 -33.53
CA ASP A 302 6.84 3.76 -32.44
C ASP A 302 8.17 4.36 -31.93
N HIS A 303 8.33 5.67 -32.08
CA HIS A 303 9.57 6.34 -31.70
C HIS A 303 9.36 7.26 -30.49
N LEU A 304 10.10 6.99 -29.44
CA LEU A 304 10.19 7.88 -28.29
C LEU A 304 11.37 8.85 -28.49
N THR A 305 11.09 10.15 -28.64
CA THR A 305 12.12 11.18 -28.87
C THR A 305 12.55 11.91 -27.60
N VAL A 306 11.70 11.94 -26.57
CA VAL A 306 12.01 12.46 -25.24
C VAL A 306 11.51 11.48 -24.20
N PHE A 307 12.38 11.08 -23.29
CA PHE A 307 12.08 10.40 -22.04
C PHE A 307 12.77 11.19 -20.93
N SER A 308 11.98 11.78 -20.04
CA SER A 308 12.51 12.50 -18.89
C SER A 308 11.72 12.11 -17.65
N ILE A 309 12.40 11.77 -16.58
CA ILE A 309 11.79 11.45 -15.32
C ILE A 309 12.47 12.31 -14.24
N ARG A 310 11.67 12.91 -13.34
CA ARG A 310 12.14 13.82 -12.30
C ARG A 310 11.66 13.33 -10.96
N ASN A 311 12.46 13.56 -9.92
CA ASN A 311 12.20 13.19 -8.53
C ASN A 311 12.11 11.69 -8.28
N VAL A 312 12.65 10.87 -9.19
CA VAL A 312 12.85 9.43 -8.97
C VAL A 312 14.31 9.20 -8.62
N GLY A 313 14.57 8.54 -7.53
CA GLY A 313 15.88 7.97 -7.28
C GLY A 313 16.11 6.85 -8.33
N MET A 314 17.11 7.02 -9.18
CA MET A 314 17.51 5.99 -10.15
C MET A 314 18.97 5.62 -9.93
N SER A 315 19.25 4.33 -9.91
CA SER A 315 20.64 3.83 -9.80
C SER A 315 21.22 3.39 -11.15
N ARG A 316 20.34 3.03 -12.10
CA ARG A 316 20.75 2.53 -13.41
C ARG A 316 19.68 2.86 -14.45
N MET A 317 20.10 3.12 -15.68
CA MET A 317 19.24 3.24 -16.85
C MET A 317 19.95 2.69 -18.07
N ASP A 318 19.35 1.70 -18.72
CA ASP A 318 19.81 1.11 -19.96
C ASP A 318 18.79 1.38 -21.07
N LEU A 319 19.23 1.99 -22.15
CA LEU A 319 18.40 2.25 -23.33
C LEU A 319 18.90 1.42 -24.51
N LEU A 320 17.99 0.71 -25.16
CA LEU A 320 18.28 -0.08 -26.34
C LEU A 320 18.32 0.83 -27.58
N THR A 321 19.50 1.36 -27.89
CA THR A 321 19.69 2.31 -28.99
C THR A 321 19.61 1.66 -30.39
N SER A 322 19.64 0.34 -30.48
CA SER A 322 19.61 -0.39 -31.77
C SER A 322 18.26 -0.37 -32.49
N THR A 323 17.18 -0.04 -31.78
CA THR A 323 15.82 0.09 -32.32
C THR A 323 15.45 1.53 -32.68
N MET A 324 16.30 2.50 -32.36
CA MET A 324 16.01 3.93 -32.55
C MET A 324 16.63 4.45 -33.85
N ARG A 325 15.82 4.76 -34.83
CA ARG A 325 16.28 5.33 -36.13
C ARG A 325 16.62 6.83 -36.09
N HIS A 326 16.32 7.52 -34.96
CA HIS A 326 16.56 8.94 -34.76
C HIS A 326 17.26 9.24 -33.41
N PRO A 327 17.97 10.39 -33.27
CA PRO A 327 18.67 10.74 -32.05
C PRO A 327 17.70 10.91 -30.90
N PHE A 328 17.86 10.09 -29.89
CA PHE A 328 17.08 10.07 -28.66
C PHE A 328 17.70 10.98 -27.59
N HIS A 329 16.90 11.78 -26.94
CA HIS A 329 17.31 12.60 -25.78
C HIS A 329 16.71 12.04 -24.49
N ALA A 330 17.48 11.28 -23.71
CA ALA A 330 17.12 10.90 -22.37
C ALA A 330 17.62 11.95 -21.37
N ARG A 331 16.76 12.38 -20.47
CA ARG A 331 17.11 13.31 -19.40
C ARG A 331 16.66 12.74 -18.07
N VAL A 332 17.62 12.48 -17.20
CA VAL A 332 17.39 12.09 -15.81
C VAL A 332 17.74 13.30 -14.93
N CYS A 333 16.76 13.82 -14.22
CA CYS A 333 16.97 14.85 -13.21
C CYS A 333 16.68 14.26 -11.83
N ALA A 334 17.68 13.63 -11.20
CA ALA A 334 17.70 13.50 -9.76
C ALA A 334 18.10 14.86 -9.17
N SER A 335 17.53 15.26 -8.06
CA SER A 335 17.79 16.54 -7.40
C SER A 335 19.30 16.85 -7.39
N LEU A 336 19.71 17.86 -8.17
CA LEU A 336 21.02 18.51 -8.22
C LEU A 336 22.14 17.96 -9.12
N ASP A 337 21.99 16.83 -9.83
CA ASP A 337 23.04 16.47 -10.80
C ASP A 337 22.43 16.14 -12.17
N PHE A 338 22.79 16.99 -13.15
CA PHE A 338 22.39 16.83 -14.55
C PHE A 338 23.28 15.78 -15.23
N LEU A 339 22.72 14.64 -15.60
CA LEU A 339 23.31 13.76 -16.59
C LEU A 339 22.54 13.91 -17.92
N MET A 340 23.13 14.59 -18.89
CA MET A 340 22.63 14.62 -20.25
C MET A 340 23.33 13.56 -21.09
N PHE A 341 22.58 12.63 -21.66
CA PHE A 341 23.08 11.74 -22.70
C PHE A 341 22.50 12.22 -24.04
N SER A 342 23.35 12.72 -24.92
CA SER A 342 23.02 12.91 -26.32
C SER A 342 23.78 11.88 -27.16
N SER A 343 23.09 10.94 -27.79
CA SER A 343 23.69 10.12 -28.82
C SER A 343 23.64 10.85 -30.15
N VAL A 344 24.63 11.70 -30.44
CA VAL A 344 24.91 12.14 -31.81
C VAL A 344 25.97 11.20 -32.34
N LEU A 345 25.63 10.45 -33.36
CA LEU A 345 26.61 9.77 -34.21
C LEU A 345 27.58 10.83 -34.78
N GLY A 346 28.79 10.88 -34.28
CA GLY A 346 29.92 11.61 -34.86
C GLY A 346 30.15 13.00 -34.32
N CYS A 347 30.49 13.17 -33.06
CA CYS A 347 31.23 14.35 -32.64
C CYS A 347 32.23 14.01 -31.51
N SER A 348 33.52 13.99 -31.87
CA SER A 348 34.64 13.95 -30.95
C SER A 348 34.68 15.23 -30.13
N GLY A 349 34.39 15.17 -28.85
CA GLY A 349 34.60 16.29 -27.94
C GLY A 349 33.62 16.39 -26.77
N CYS A 350 33.61 15.42 -25.84
CA CYS A 350 33.02 15.65 -24.53
C CYS A 350 34.02 16.38 -23.64
N ARG A 351 33.80 17.66 -23.36
CA ARG A 351 34.42 18.34 -22.23
C ARG A 351 33.58 18.07 -20.98
N LYS A 352 34.21 17.53 -19.95
CA LYS A 352 33.75 17.62 -18.57
C LYS A 352 33.94 19.08 -18.13
N GLU A 353 32.88 19.74 -17.74
CA GLU A 353 32.98 20.88 -16.85
C GLU A 353 32.44 20.50 -15.48
N ALA A 354 33.25 20.85 -14.49
CA ALA A 354 33.12 20.50 -13.08
C ALA A 354 31.95 21.24 -12.40
#